data_2e976da9453505c1c6a1560ded10b8d7
#
_entry.id   2e976da9453505c1c6a1560ded10b8d7
#
_cell.length_a   1.000
_cell.length_b   1.000
_cell.length_c   1.000
_cell.angle_alpha   90.00
_cell.angle_beta   90.00
_cell.angle_gamma   90.00
#
_symmetry.space_group_name_H-M   'P 1'
#
loop_
_entity.id
_entity.type
_entity.pdbx_description
1 polymer ?
#
loop_
_entity_poly.entity_id
_entity_poly.type
_entity_poly.pdbx_seq_one_letter_code
_entity_poly.pdbx_strand_id
1 'polypeptide(L)'
;GLLLASPANPTGVVMSNADIEHICKWCHANGVRLIMDEIYHGLTFETRPTSAVLHSDSAIVVNSFSKYFCMTGWRLGWMILPDDLLEITERLAQNLYIGPSRPMQEGAMAAFDDYVTLDQNVLRYRENRDVLLRELPPEFFGDMAPADGAFYLYADLTQLSKMPLNATDFVNAMLREAHVACTSGVDFDQEQGHQHLRLSYAGSTDDMKKASCRINSWLPSYLKSLSS
;
A
#
# COMPACT_ATOMS: atom_id res chain seq x y z
N GLY A 1 0.09 2.07 -22.58
CA GLY A 1 -0.51 1.34 -21.46
C GLY A 1 -0.84 2.27 -20.30
N LEU A 2 -1.71 1.81 -19.43
CA LEU A 2 -2.07 2.46 -18.17
C LEU A 2 -1.81 1.48 -17.04
N LEU A 3 -1.04 1.88 -16.01
CA LEU A 3 -0.78 1.08 -14.83
C LEU A 3 -1.45 1.77 -13.63
N LEU A 4 -2.32 1.03 -12.95
CA LEU A 4 -3.03 1.48 -11.75
C LEU A 4 -2.90 0.45 -10.63
N ALA A 5 -3.07 0.89 -9.40
CA ALA A 5 -3.08 0.03 -8.21
C ALA A 5 -4.33 0.28 -7.36
N SER A 6 -4.99 -0.79 -6.94
CA SER A 6 -6.12 -0.71 -5.99
C SER A 6 -6.22 -1.99 -5.18
N PRO A 7 -6.11 -1.89 -3.82
CA PRO A 7 -5.74 -0.71 -3.02
C PRO A 7 -4.37 -0.16 -3.36
N ALA A 8 -4.18 1.15 -3.25
CA ALA A 8 -2.98 1.84 -3.69
C ALA A 8 -1.89 1.95 -2.61
N ASN A 9 -0.63 1.83 -3.00
CA ASN A 9 0.53 2.24 -2.24
C ASN A 9 1.07 3.53 -2.89
N PRO A 10 1.20 4.66 -2.19
CA PRO A 10 1.28 4.80 -0.73
C PRO A 10 -0.04 5.17 0.00
N THR A 11 -1.13 5.47 -0.73
CA THR A 11 -2.28 6.19 -0.16
C THR A 11 -3.28 5.32 0.61
N GLY A 12 -3.33 4.02 0.34
CA GLY A 12 -4.36 3.13 0.91
C GLY A 12 -5.75 3.28 0.26
N VAL A 13 -5.89 4.13 -0.75
CA VAL A 13 -7.17 4.34 -1.45
C VAL A 13 -7.62 3.08 -2.18
N VAL A 14 -8.90 2.77 -2.06
CA VAL A 14 -9.57 1.69 -2.79
C VAL A 14 -10.44 2.30 -3.87
N MET A 15 -10.23 1.92 -5.13
CA MET A 15 -11.08 2.36 -6.24
C MET A 15 -12.46 1.70 -6.12
N SER A 16 -13.51 2.46 -6.46
CA SER A 16 -14.84 1.89 -6.52
C SER A 16 -14.99 0.88 -7.66
N ASN A 17 -15.88 -0.09 -7.51
CA ASN A 17 -16.15 -1.07 -8.58
C ASN A 17 -16.63 -0.40 -9.87
N ALA A 18 -17.37 0.74 -9.75
CA ALA A 18 -17.81 1.50 -10.89
C ALA A 18 -16.64 2.17 -11.63
N ASP A 19 -15.65 2.69 -10.90
CA ASP A 19 -14.45 3.28 -11.51
C ASP A 19 -13.60 2.23 -12.20
N ILE A 20 -13.42 1.06 -11.58
CA ILE A 20 -12.68 -0.07 -12.18
C ILE A 20 -13.36 -0.48 -13.48
N GLU A 21 -14.67 -0.69 -13.47
CA GLU A 21 -15.45 -1.03 -14.66
C GLU A 21 -15.32 0.05 -15.74
N HIS A 22 -15.47 1.33 -15.38
CA HIS A 22 -15.36 2.45 -16.29
C HIS A 22 -13.97 2.51 -16.96
N ILE A 23 -12.92 2.39 -16.19
CA ILE A 23 -11.52 2.40 -16.69
C ILE A 23 -11.27 1.22 -17.60
N CYS A 24 -11.72 0.02 -17.24
CA CYS A 24 -11.60 -1.17 -18.10
C CYS A 24 -12.27 -0.95 -19.46
N LYS A 25 -13.50 -0.45 -19.48
CA LYS A 25 -14.24 -0.14 -20.71
C LYS A 25 -13.55 0.94 -21.53
N TRP A 26 -13.09 2.01 -20.90
CA TRP A 26 -12.40 3.09 -21.58
C TRP A 26 -11.09 2.61 -22.20
N CYS A 27 -10.29 1.85 -21.45
CA CYS A 27 -9.02 1.30 -21.95
C CYS A 27 -9.24 0.38 -23.16
N HIS A 28 -10.25 -0.50 -23.07
CA HIS A 28 -10.58 -1.39 -24.17
C HIS A 28 -11.00 -0.61 -25.43
N ALA A 29 -11.91 0.37 -25.29
CA ALA A 29 -12.41 1.18 -26.39
C ALA A 29 -11.34 2.04 -27.08
N ASN A 30 -10.28 2.41 -26.37
CA ASN A 30 -9.19 3.26 -26.86
C ASN A 30 -7.91 2.49 -27.21
N GLY A 31 -7.91 1.15 -27.17
CA GLY A 31 -6.73 0.34 -27.45
C GLY A 31 -5.60 0.55 -26.44
N VAL A 32 -5.92 0.93 -25.21
CA VAL A 32 -4.96 1.12 -24.11
C VAL A 32 -4.89 -0.18 -23.30
N ARG A 33 -3.69 -0.74 -23.16
CA ARG A 33 -3.48 -1.91 -22.29
C ARG A 33 -3.51 -1.47 -20.83
N LEU A 34 -4.49 -1.99 -20.07
CA LEU A 34 -4.57 -1.79 -18.62
C LEU A 34 -3.71 -2.83 -17.90
N ILE A 35 -2.88 -2.38 -16.96
CA ILE A 35 -2.20 -3.21 -15.97
C ILE A 35 -2.76 -2.78 -14.60
N MET A 36 -3.45 -3.71 -13.93
CA MET A 36 -4.01 -3.48 -12.61
C MET A 36 -3.17 -4.23 -11.57
N ASP A 37 -2.51 -3.48 -10.68
CA ASP A 37 -1.85 -4.05 -9.52
C ASP A 37 -2.86 -4.22 -8.39
N GLU A 38 -3.21 -5.49 -8.15
CA GLU A 38 -4.18 -5.92 -7.14
C GLU A 38 -3.49 -6.58 -5.93
N ILE A 39 -2.20 -6.30 -5.73
CA ILE A 39 -1.38 -6.93 -4.68
C ILE A 39 -1.97 -6.81 -3.28
N TYR A 40 -2.79 -5.77 -3.02
CA TYR A 40 -3.46 -5.53 -1.74
C TYR A 40 -4.90 -6.03 -1.70
N HIS A 41 -5.41 -6.77 -2.71
CA HIS A 41 -6.70 -7.42 -2.61
C HIS A 41 -6.75 -8.35 -1.38
N GLY A 42 -7.89 -8.33 -0.68
CA GLY A 42 -8.05 -8.94 0.65
C GLY A 42 -7.70 -8.01 1.82
N LEU A 43 -6.84 -7.01 1.62
CA LEU A 43 -6.52 -5.98 2.63
C LEU A 43 -7.38 -4.74 2.39
N THR A 44 -8.69 -4.87 2.65
CA THR A 44 -9.67 -3.78 2.57
C THR A 44 -10.57 -3.82 3.79
N PHE A 45 -11.06 -2.67 4.25
CA PHE A 45 -11.74 -2.58 5.53
C PHE A 45 -13.25 -2.46 5.39
N GLU A 46 -13.75 -1.66 4.45
CA GLU A 46 -15.19 -1.40 4.30
C GLU A 46 -15.75 -2.04 3.02
N THR A 47 -15.05 -1.94 1.90
CA THR A 47 -15.49 -2.44 0.60
C THR A 47 -14.48 -3.44 0.04
N ARG A 48 -14.99 -4.46 -0.66
CA ARG A 48 -14.15 -5.37 -1.43
C ARG A 48 -14.15 -4.90 -2.89
N PRO A 49 -13.01 -4.48 -3.45
CA PRO A 49 -12.93 -4.13 -4.85
C PRO A 49 -13.10 -5.40 -5.71
N THR A 50 -13.72 -5.24 -6.88
CA THR A 50 -13.72 -6.29 -7.90
C THR A 50 -12.39 -6.33 -8.61
N SER A 51 -12.01 -7.51 -9.11
CA SER A 51 -10.84 -7.62 -9.98
C SER A 51 -11.14 -7.07 -11.37
N ALA A 52 -10.15 -6.44 -12.01
CA ALA A 52 -10.27 -5.93 -13.38
C ALA A 52 -10.59 -7.03 -14.41
N VAL A 53 -10.22 -8.28 -14.14
CA VAL A 53 -10.57 -9.43 -15.02
C VAL A 53 -12.07 -9.68 -15.16
N LEU A 54 -12.88 -9.20 -14.20
CA LEU A 54 -14.35 -9.30 -14.29
C LEU A 54 -14.95 -8.29 -15.29
N HIS A 55 -14.16 -7.31 -15.71
CA HIS A 55 -14.62 -6.19 -16.54
C HIS A 55 -13.89 -6.10 -17.88
N SER A 56 -12.77 -6.83 -18.08
CA SER A 56 -11.97 -6.75 -19.29
C SER A 56 -11.11 -7.98 -19.53
N ASP A 57 -11.32 -8.65 -20.65
CA ASP A 57 -10.49 -9.77 -21.13
C ASP A 57 -9.11 -9.31 -21.62
N SER A 58 -8.89 -8.01 -21.78
CA SER A 58 -7.61 -7.42 -22.22
C SER A 58 -6.79 -6.84 -21.10
N ALA A 59 -7.29 -6.81 -19.86
CA ALA A 59 -6.54 -6.33 -18.70
C ALA A 59 -5.49 -7.36 -18.25
N ILE A 60 -4.34 -6.83 -17.82
CA ILE A 60 -3.33 -7.59 -17.09
C ILE A 60 -3.58 -7.35 -15.60
N VAL A 61 -3.73 -8.39 -14.81
CA VAL A 61 -3.83 -8.31 -13.35
C VAL A 61 -2.59 -8.90 -12.73
N VAL A 62 -1.99 -8.17 -11.78
CA VAL A 62 -0.82 -8.61 -11.01
C VAL A 62 -1.21 -8.73 -9.55
N ASN A 63 -0.83 -9.85 -8.93
CA ASN A 63 -1.07 -10.09 -7.51
C ASN A 63 0.09 -10.86 -6.87
N SER A 64 0.09 -11.00 -5.54
CA SER A 64 1.20 -11.62 -4.82
C SER A 64 0.76 -12.23 -3.50
N PHE A 65 1.47 -13.28 -3.08
CA PHE A 65 1.37 -13.85 -1.73
C PHE A 65 2.02 -12.97 -0.64
N SER A 66 2.72 -11.90 -1.03
CA SER A 66 3.50 -11.09 -0.08
C SER A 66 2.66 -10.28 0.92
N LYS A 67 1.40 -9.93 0.61
CA LYS A 67 0.63 -8.96 1.40
C LYS A 67 -0.47 -9.62 2.20
N TYR A 68 -1.63 -9.88 1.62
CA TYR A 68 -2.75 -10.52 2.31
C TYR A 68 -2.36 -11.87 2.92
N PHE A 69 -1.62 -12.69 2.19
CA PHE A 69 -1.18 -14.01 2.62
C PHE A 69 0.01 -14.01 3.57
N CYS A 70 0.57 -12.84 3.94
CA CYS A 70 1.71 -12.69 4.87
C CYS A 70 2.98 -13.47 4.47
N MET A 71 3.15 -13.77 3.19
CA MET A 71 4.26 -14.60 2.66
C MET A 71 5.34 -13.76 1.95
N THR A 72 5.70 -12.60 2.51
CA THR A 72 6.63 -11.64 1.88
C THR A 72 7.98 -12.27 1.53
N GLY A 73 8.55 -13.10 2.41
CA GLY A 73 9.85 -13.77 2.22
C GLY A 73 9.81 -14.94 1.22
N TRP A 74 8.64 -15.40 0.84
CA TRP A 74 8.46 -16.54 -0.07
C TRP A 74 8.68 -16.19 -1.54
N ARG A 75 8.67 -14.90 -1.88
CA ARG A 75 8.92 -14.37 -3.22
C ARG A 75 8.06 -14.99 -4.30
N LEU A 76 6.74 -15.07 -4.08
CA LEU A 76 5.77 -15.68 -4.97
C LEU A 76 4.62 -14.71 -5.28
N GLY A 77 4.18 -14.73 -6.53
CA GLY A 77 3.04 -13.96 -7.02
C GLY A 77 2.51 -14.59 -8.31
N TRP A 78 1.49 -13.98 -8.87
CA TRP A 78 0.89 -14.43 -10.13
C TRP A 78 0.43 -13.26 -10.97
N MET A 79 0.27 -13.50 -12.25
CA MET A 79 -0.38 -12.60 -13.21
C MET A 79 -1.52 -13.33 -13.89
N ILE A 80 -2.60 -12.60 -14.18
CA ILE A 80 -3.65 -13.02 -15.10
C ILE A 80 -3.43 -12.21 -16.36
N LEU A 81 -3.26 -12.90 -17.46
CA LEU A 81 -2.86 -12.33 -18.73
C LEU A 81 -3.92 -12.57 -19.80
N PRO A 82 -4.15 -11.64 -20.73
CA PRO A 82 -4.91 -11.88 -21.93
C PRO A 82 -4.16 -12.86 -22.87
N ASP A 83 -4.90 -13.59 -23.69
CA ASP A 83 -4.38 -14.67 -24.53
C ASP A 83 -3.23 -14.22 -25.45
N ASP A 84 -3.28 -13.00 -25.97
CA ASP A 84 -2.26 -12.42 -26.87
C ASP A 84 -0.90 -12.22 -26.20
N LEU A 85 -0.83 -12.24 -24.86
CA LEU A 85 0.39 -12.06 -24.09
C LEU A 85 0.93 -13.33 -23.42
N LEU A 86 0.18 -14.45 -23.44
CA LEU A 86 0.58 -15.67 -22.74
C LEU A 86 1.93 -16.20 -23.21
N GLU A 87 2.06 -16.47 -24.50
CA GLU A 87 3.29 -17.07 -25.07
C GLU A 87 4.53 -16.19 -24.88
N ILE A 88 4.40 -14.88 -25.12
CA ILE A 88 5.54 -13.96 -24.98
C ILE A 88 5.95 -13.79 -23.53
N THR A 89 5.00 -13.76 -22.60
CA THR A 89 5.28 -13.62 -21.17
C THR A 89 5.90 -14.89 -20.61
N GLU A 90 5.42 -16.09 -21.01
CA GLU A 90 6.04 -17.36 -20.65
C GLU A 90 7.50 -17.42 -21.10
N ARG A 91 7.76 -17.03 -22.36
CA ARG A 91 9.11 -16.98 -22.94
C ARG A 91 10.02 -16.01 -22.18
N LEU A 92 9.52 -14.85 -21.78
CA LEU A 92 10.27 -13.91 -20.96
C LEU A 92 10.56 -14.47 -19.57
N ALA A 93 9.56 -15.07 -18.91
CA ALA A 93 9.71 -15.67 -17.60
C ALA A 93 10.78 -16.78 -17.58
N GLN A 94 10.77 -17.67 -18.57
CA GLN A 94 11.77 -18.73 -18.73
C GLN A 94 13.20 -18.18 -18.83
N ASN A 95 13.39 -17.03 -19.46
CA ASN A 95 14.71 -16.43 -19.63
C ASN A 95 15.15 -15.54 -18.46
N LEU A 96 14.20 -14.93 -17.73
CA LEU A 96 14.51 -14.02 -16.62
C LEU A 96 14.76 -14.74 -15.30
N TYR A 97 13.99 -15.79 -14.99
CA TYR A 97 14.07 -16.46 -13.68
C TYR A 97 13.71 -17.94 -13.71
N ILE A 98 13.46 -18.52 -14.88
CA ILE A 98 13.12 -19.93 -15.13
C ILE A 98 11.73 -20.30 -14.57
N GLY A 99 11.53 -20.17 -13.28
CA GLY A 99 10.27 -20.41 -12.59
C GLY A 99 10.40 -20.24 -11.09
N PRO A 100 9.27 -20.09 -10.38
CA PRO A 100 9.29 -19.99 -8.92
C PRO A 100 9.65 -21.34 -8.28
N SER A 101 10.24 -21.25 -7.08
CA SER A 101 10.62 -22.44 -6.29
C SER A 101 9.41 -23.33 -5.98
N ARG A 102 9.47 -24.62 -6.26
CA ARG A 102 8.39 -25.58 -6.02
C ARG A 102 7.97 -25.64 -4.54
N PRO A 103 8.85 -25.71 -3.54
CA PRO A 103 8.43 -25.66 -2.14
C PRO A 103 7.62 -24.41 -1.79
N MET A 104 7.91 -23.27 -2.42
CA MET A 104 7.15 -22.02 -2.19
C MET A 104 5.75 -22.11 -2.81
N GLN A 105 5.61 -22.73 -3.96
CA GLN A 105 4.30 -22.96 -4.59
C GLN A 105 3.43 -23.90 -3.77
N GLU A 106 3.99 -25.02 -3.27
CA GLU A 106 3.28 -25.97 -2.42
C GLU A 106 2.81 -25.31 -1.10
N GLY A 107 3.66 -24.48 -0.47
CA GLY A 107 3.28 -23.70 0.70
C GLY A 107 2.19 -22.67 0.41
N ALA A 108 2.22 -22.03 -0.76
CA ALA A 108 1.20 -21.07 -1.17
C ALA A 108 -0.17 -21.71 -1.41
N MET A 109 -0.20 -22.96 -1.88
CA MET A 109 -1.47 -23.69 -2.02
C MET A 109 -2.19 -23.83 -0.67
N ALA A 110 -1.46 -24.14 0.41
CA ALA A 110 -2.02 -24.24 1.75
C ALA A 110 -2.54 -22.89 2.27
N ALA A 111 -1.98 -21.77 1.84
CA ALA A 111 -2.44 -20.44 2.26
C ALA A 111 -3.86 -20.12 1.79
N PHE A 112 -4.35 -20.73 0.71
CA PHE A 112 -5.73 -20.56 0.27
C PHE A 112 -6.77 -21.27 1.17
N ASP A 113 -6.33 -22.10 2.08
CA ASP A 113 -7.22 -22.83 2.99
C ASP A 113 -7.34 -22.16 4.37
N ASP A 114 -6.55 -21.11 4.66
CA ASP A 114 -6.49 -20.46 5.98
C ASP A 114 -6.98 -19.01 5.99
N TYR A 115 -8.13 -18.76 5.38
CA TYR A 115 -8.73 -17.41 5.37
C TYR A 115 -9.06 -16.88 6.78
N VAL A 116 -9.33 -17.78 7.76
CA VAL A 116 -9.66 -17.37 9.14
C VAL A 116 -8.48 -16.63 9.77
N THR A 117 -7.27 -17.17 9.67
CA THR A 117 -6.07 -16.52 10.21
C THR A 117 -5.72 -15.25 9.42
N LEU A 118 -5.87 -15.29 8.09
CA LEU A 118 -5.57 -14.15 7.23
C LEU A 118 -6.51 -12.97 7.52
N ASP A 119 -7.81 -13.21 7.65
CA ASP A 119 -8.79 -12.17 7.97
C ASP A 119 -8.58 -11.57 9.39
N GLN A 120 -8.08 -12.34 10.36
CA GLN A 120 -7.67 -11.81 11.66
C GLN A 120 -6.53 -10.78 11.53
N ASN A 121 -5.60 -10.97 10.60
CA ASN A 121 -4.57 -9.98 10.32
C ASN A 121 -5.18 -8.69 9.72
N VAL A 122 -6.19 -8.81 8.86
CA VAL A 122 -6.91 -7.65 8.29
C VAL A 122 -7.59 -6.85 9.41
N LEU A 123 -8.28 -7.54 10.35
CA LEU A 123 -8.91 -6.89 11.50
C LEU A 123 -7.87 -6.17 12.38
N ARG A 124 -6.72 -6.78 12.63
CA ARG A 124 -5.63 -6.14 13.36
C ARG A 124 -5.09 -4.89 12.64
N TYR A 125 -4.94 -4.93 11.32
CA TYR A 125 -4.49 -3.76 10.56
C TYR A 125 -5.52 -2.64 10.59
N ARG A 126 -6.82 -2.96 10.53
CA ARG A 126 -7.89 -1.98 10.74
C ARG A 126 -7.79 -1.32 12.12
N GLU A 127 -7.64 -2.12 13.19
CA GLU A 127 -7.44 -1.60 14.55
C GLU A 127 -6.18 -0.71 14.64
N ASN A 128 -5.08 -1.13 14.02
CA ASN A 128 -3.83 -0.38 14.00
C ASN A 128 -3.99 0.99 13.32
N ARG A 129 -4.70 1.03 12.18
CA ARG A 129 -5.07 2.28 11.50
C ARG A 129 -5.83 3.19 12.45
N ASP A 130 -6.87 2.66 13.07
CA ASP A 130 -7.77 3.42 13.94
C ASP A 130 -7.05 3.91 15.21
N VAL A 131 -6.07 3.15 15.73
CA VAL A 131 -5.18 3.58 16.82
C VAL A 131 -4.36 4.79 16.40
N LEU A 132 -3.68 4.74 15.25
CA LEU A 132 -2.85 5.86 14.77
C LEU A 132 -3.71 7.11 14.52
N LEU A 133 -4.85 6.97 13.86
CA LEU A 133 -5.76 8.09 13.57
C LEU A 133 -6.37 8.73 14.84
N ARG A 134 -6.57 7.96 15.90
CA ARG A 134 -7.09 8.45 17.18
C ARG A 134 -6.02 9.08 18.05
N GLU A 135 -4.81 8.52 18.08
CA GLU A 135 -3.78 8.88 19.05
C GLU A 135 -2.81 9.96 18.56
N LEU A 136 -2.63 10.10 17.25
CA LEU A 136 -1.85 11.20 16.67
C LEU A 136 -2.74 12.43 16.43
N PRO A 137 -2.20 13.66 16.55
CA PRO A 137 -2.97 14.87 16.32
C PRO A 137 -3.46 14.94 14.86
N PRO A 138 -4.68 15.44 14.60
CA PRO A 138 -5.23 15.54 13.24
C PRO A 138 -4.31 16.30 12.26
N GLU A 139 -3.61 17.32 12.74
CA GLU A 139 -2.66 18.12 11.96
C GLU A 139 -1.47 17.30 11.44
N PHE A 140 -1.20 16.15 12.07
CA PHE A 140 -0.16 15.21 11.61
C PHE A 140 -0.52 14.55 10.27
N PHE A 141 -1.80 14.43 10.00
CA PHE A 141 -2.29 13.77 8.79
C PHE A 141 -2.64 14.75 7.67
N GLY A 142 -2.95 16.02 8.02
CA GLY A 142 -3.34 17.04 7.06
C GLY A 142 -4.52 16.63 6.19
N ASP A 143 -4.42 16.90 4.89
CA ASP A 143 -5.45 16.52 3.88
C ASP A 143 -5.13 15.14 3.31
N MET A 144 -5.26 14.12 4.16
CA MET A 144 -4.94 12.75 3.82
C MET A 144 -6.10 12.06 3.09
N ALA A 145 -5.78 11.34 2.00
CA ALA A 145 -6.75 10.48 1.32
C ALA A 145 -7.26 9.35 2.25
N PRO A 146 -8.51 8.86 2.07
CA PRO A 146 -9.04 7.75 2.84
C PRO A 146 -8.13 6.51 2.74
N ALA A 147 -7.76 5.95 3.90
CA ALA A 147 -6.98 4.72 3.99
C ALA A 147 -7.92 3.51 4.14
N ASP A 148 -8.64 3.17 3.06
CA ASP A 148 -9.69 2.15 3.06
C ASP A 148 -9.15 0.73 2.82
N GLY A 149 -7.87 0.64 2.45
CA GLY A 149 -7.18 -0.63 2.20
C GLY A 149 -5.67 -0.55 2.33
N ALA A 150 -4.99 -1.64 1.96
CA ALA A 150 -3.57 -1.86 2.22
C ALA A 150 -3.25 -1.75 3.72
N PHE A 151 -2.11 -1.20 4.10
CA PHE A 151 -1.72 -0.96 5.49
C PHE A 151 -0.85 0.30 5.62
N TYR A 152 -1.27 1.38 4.93
CA TYR A 152 -0.56 2.65 4.88
C TYR A 152 -1.46 3.83 5.20
N LEU A 153 -0.90 4.80 5.94
CA LEU A 153 -1.39 6.17 6.02
C LEU A 153 -0.38 7.06 5.27
N TYR A 154 -0.88 7.86 4.34
CA TYR A 154 -0.06 8.80 3.56
C TYR A 154 -0.39 10.21 4.01
N ALA A 155 0.33 10.65 5.04
CA ALA A 155 0.07 11.89 5.75
C ALA A 155 0.63 13.11 5.00
N ASP A 156 -0.14 14.18 4.97
CA ASP A 156 0.24 15.50 4.47
C ASP A 156 0.74 16.38 5.63
N LEU A 157 2.01 16.77 5.58
CA LEU A 157 2.66 17.55 6.63
C LEU A 157 2.41 19.07 6.53
N THR A 158 1.69 19.52 5.52
CA THR A 158 1.52 20.97 5.26
C THR A 158 0.79 21.71 6.39
N GLN A 159 -0.07 21.01 7.13
CA GLN A 159 -0.82 21.58 8.25
C GLN A 159 -0.09 21.45 9.59
N LEU A 160 0.99 20.67 9.65
CA LEU A 160 1.67 20.36 10.90
C LEU A 160 2.51 21.54 11.42
N SER A 161 2.99 22.43 10.54
CA SER A 161 3.83 23.57 10.90
C SER A 161 3.51 24.76 10.00
N LYS A 162 3.68 25.99 10.58
CA LYS A 162 3.63 27.23 9.79
C LYS A 162 4.84 27.40 8.86
N MET A 163 5.93 26.70 9.15
CA MET A 163 7.13 26.65 8.31
C MET A 163 7.06 25.41 7.40
N PRO A 164 7.50 25.52 6.14
CA PRO A 164 7.55 24.36 5.26
C PRO A 164 8.41 23.26 5.87
N LEU A 165 7.85 22.05 6.02
CA LEU A 165 8.56 20.87 6.44
C LEU A 165 9.06 20.11 5.21
N ASN A 166 10.31 19.66 5.26
CA ASN A 166 10.81 18.68 4.30
C ASN A 166 10.60 17.28 4.86
N ALA A 167 9.81 16.46 4.19
CA ALA A 167 9.45 15.11 4.67
C ALA A 167 10.70 14.23 4.89
N THR A 168 11.73 14.35 4.07
CA THR A 168 12.96 13.55 4.23
C THR A 168 13.69 13.92 5.52
N ASP A 169 13.82 15.22 5.82
CA ASP A 169 14.44 15.67 7.07
C ASP A 169 13.58 15.28 8.28
N PHE A 170 12.26 15.43 8.15
CA PHE A 170 11.30 15.07 9.19
C PHE A 170 11.36 13.58 9.55
N VAL A 171 11.32 12.67 8.56
CA VAL A 171 11.37 11.23 8.82
C VAL A 171 12.73 10.80 9.37
N ASN A 172 13.83 11.45 8.95
CA ASN A 172 15.16 11.21 9.49
C ASN A 172 15.29 11.67 10.94
N ALA A 173 14.73 12.82 11.30
CA ALA A 173 14.69 13.30 12.68
C ALA A 173 13.83 12.38 13.54
N MET A 174 12.65 12.00 13.08
CA MET A 174 11.76 11.07 13.78
C MET A 174 12.42 9.71 14.03
N LEU A 175 13.18 9.19 13.07
CA LEU A 175 13.94 7.95 13.25
C LEU A 175 15.02 8.08 14.34
N ARG A 176 15.79 9.16 14.31
CA ARG A 176 16.93 9.36 15.24
C ARG A 176 16.50 9.71 16.65
N GLU A 177 15.46 10.53 16.79
CA GLU A 177 15.08 11.16 18.04
C GLU A 177 13.86 10.48 18.70
N ALA A 178 12.85 10.11 17.91
CA ALA A 178 11.66 9.41 18.39
C ALA A 178 11.76 7.88 18.25
N HIS A 179 12.77 7.37 17.53
CA HIS A 179 12.94 5.94 17.24
C HIS A 179 11.71 5.32 16.56
N VAL A 180 11.10 6.07 15.64
CA VAL A 180 10.01 5.64 14.78
C VAL A 180 10.43 5.76 13.32
N ALA A 181 10.35 4.65 12.59
CA ALA A 181 10.69 4.59 11.17
C ALA A 181 9.42 4.78 10.32
N CYS A 182 9.50 5.68 9.36
CA CYS A 182 8.52 5.82 8.29
C CYS A 182 9.21 6.19 6.97
N THR A 183 8.46 6.28 5.87
CA THR A 183 9.00 6.52 4.55
C THR A 183 8.66 7.95 4.12
N SER A 184 9.64 8.67 3.56
CA SER A 184 9.40 9.97 2.93
C SER A 184 8.53 9.81 1.68
N GLY A 185 7.66 10.78 1.42
CA GLY A 185 6.83 10.79 0.23
C GLY A 185 7.59 10.91 -1.08
N VAL A 186 8.83 11.43 -1.04
CA VAL A 186 9.68 11.54 -2.25
C VAL A 186 10.01 10.20 -2.90
N ASP A 187 9.88 9.08 -2.17
CA ASP A 187 10.02 7.74 -2.71
C ASP A 187 8.86 7.36 -3.68
N PHE A 188 7.75 8.11 -3.63
CA PHE A 188 6.52 7.84 -4.39
C PHE A 188 6.17 8.96 -5.36
N ASP A 189 6.47 10.20 -4.99
CA ASP A 189 6.14 11.41 -5.76
C ASP A 189 7.31 12.40 -5.68
N GLN A 190 7.97 12.64 -6.83
CA GLN A 190 9.11 13.55 -6.91
C GLN A 190 8.72 15.03 -6.86
N GLU A 191 7.45 15.37 -7.17
CA GLU A 191 6.99 16.76 -7.19
C GLU A 191 6.44 17.19 -5.83
N GLN A 192 5.50 16.45 -5.25
CA GLN A 192 4.82 16.80 -4.01
C GLN A 192 5.23 15.94 -2.80
N GLY A 193 5.95 14.85 -3.03
CA GLY A 193 6.34 13.90 -1.98
C GLY A 193 7.17 14.50 -0.85
N HIS A 194 7.83 15.66 -1.09
CA HIS A 194 8.57 16.38 -0.05
C HIS A 194 7.68 16.95 1.08
N GLN A 195 6.36 16.97 0.88
CA GLN A 195 5.36 17.39 1.88
C GLN A 195 4.63 16.21 2.53
N HIS A 196 4.93 14.98 2.13
CA HIS A 196 4.20 13.80 2.57
C HIS A 196 5.11 12.78 3.23
N LEU A 197 4.53 11.98 4.13
CA LEU A 197 5.16 10.77 4.64
C LEU A 197 4.20 9.58 4.61
N ARG A 198 4.75 8.38 4.50
CA ARG A 198 3.98 7.14 4.59
C ARG A 198 4.29 6.41 5.89
N LEU A 199 3.26 6.19 6.71
CA LEU A 199 3.28 5.30 7.85
C LEU A 199 2.78 3.91 7.45
N SER A 200 3.49 2.86 7.83
CA SER A 200 3.00 1.49 7.72
C SER A 200 2.46 1.02 9.07
N TYR A 201 1.26 0.46 9.07
CA TYR A 201 0.64 -0.10 10.29
C TYR A 201 0.51 -1.63 10.25
N ALA A 202 1.35 -2.31 9.48
CA ALA A 202 1.37 -3.77 9.36
C ALA A 202 2.01 -4.51 10.56
N GLY A 203 2.37 -3.80 11.63
CA GLY A 203 2.99 -4.36 12.83
C GLY A 203 1.99 -4.88 13.88
N SER A 204 2.45 -5.00 15.12
CA SER A 204 1.58 -5.28 16.27
C SER A 204 0.84 -4.01 16.72
N THR A 205 -0.34 -4.18 17.34
CA THR A 205 -1.10 -3.03 17.90
C THR A 205 -0.31 -2.33 19.00
N ASP A 206 0.47 -3.05 19.78
CA ASP A 206 1.35 -2.48 20.80
C ASP A 206 2.46 -1.59 20.19
N ASP A 207 3.00 -1.97 19.04
CA ASP A 207 3.99 -1.14 18.35
C ASP A 207 3.36 0.15 17.82
N MET A 208 2.11 0.11 17.33
CA MET A 208 1.40 1.33 16.92
C MET A 208 1.17 2.28 18.11
N LYS A 209 0.73 1.77 19.26
CA LYS A 209 0.56 2.57 20.49
C LYS A 209 1.90 3.18 20.95
N LYS A 210 2.98 2.38 20.95
CA LYS A 210 4.32 2.87 21.29
C LYS A 210 4.80 3.96 20.33
N ALA A 211 4.58 3.76 19.03
CA ALA A 211 4.95 4.74 18.00
C ALA A 211 4.18 6.05 18.20
N SER A 212 2.86 6.00 18.41
CA SER A 212 2.04 7.18 18.69
C SER A 212 2.52 7.94 19.94
N CYS A 213 2.81 7.24 21.04
CA CYS A 213 3.32 7.83 22.26
C CYS A 213 4.65 8.54 22.04
N ARG A 214 5.59 7.92 21.30
CA ARG A 214 6.90 8.48 20.97
C ARG A 214 6.78 9.72 20.08
N ILE A 215 5.97 9.65 19.04
CA ILE A 215 5.71 10.78 18.15
C ILE A 215 5.13 11.96 18.93
N ASN A 216 4.08 11.73 19.74
CA ASN A 216 3.44 12.77 20.53
C ASN A 216 4.38 13.43 21.55
N SER A 217 5.31 12.65 22.13
CA SER A 217 6.30 13.18 23.07
C SER A 217 7.39 14.00 22.38
N TRP A 218 7.79 13.63 21.18
CA TRP A 218 8.87 14.23 20.42
C TRP A 218 8.42 15.46 19.62
N LEU A 219 7.28 15.40 18.97
CA LEU A 219 6.79 16.35 17.97
C LEU A 219 6.79 17.82 18.46
N PRO A 220 6.31 18.16 19.68
CA PRO A 220 6.29 19.56 20.13
C PRO A 220 7.70 20.17 20.24
N SER A 221 8.68 19.40 20.68
CA SER A 221 10.07 19.84 20.79
C SER A 221 10.72 20.03 19.44
N TYR A 222 10.45 19.13 18.51
CA TYR A 222 10.92 19.24 17.13
C TYR A 222 10.36 20.49 16.43
N LEU A 223 9.04 20.70 16.47
CA LEU A 223 8.41 21.88 15.84
C LEU A 223 8.92 23.19 16.44
N LYS A 224 9.20 23.22 17.74
CA LYS A 224 9.78 24.41 18.40
C LYS A 224 11.20 24.70 17.90
N SER A 225 12.01 23.67 17.65
CA SER A 225 13.38 23.82 17.15
C SER A 225 13.47 24.42 15.74
N LEU A 226 12.42 24.23 14.91
CA LEU A 226 12.34 24.81 13.57
C LEU A 226 12.03 26.32 13.59
N SER A 227 11.51 26.82 14.69
CA SER A 227 11.10 28.24 14.84
C SER A 227 12.19 29.10 15.52
N SER A 228 13.33 28.48 15.87
CA SER A 228 14.49 29.10 16.52
C SER A 228 15.58 29.38 15.50
#